data_266d9dcf09d632057741bd5b01c9a563
#
_entry.id   266d9dcf09d632057741bd5b01c9a563
#
_cell.length_a   1.000
_cell.length_b   1.000
_cell.length_c   1.000
_cell.angle_alpha   90.00
_cell.angle_beta   90.00
_cell.angle_gamma   90.00
#
_symmetry.space_group_name_H-M   'P 1'
#
loop_
_entity.id
_entity.type
_entity.pdbx_description
1 polymer ?
#
loop_
_entity_poly.entity_id
_entity_poly.type
_entity_poly.pdbx_seq_one_letter_code
_entity_poly.pdbx_strand_id
1 'polypeptide(L)'
;MGTETARKVEFKSIAPSFVVSDVVTTAEYYRDVLGFEILGYFADPPVFAMVGRGGVEIHFGKADAEPQRSNLELRKISSDAYIWVSDVFELFDELTAAGADIIAGPIRRIYNCIELEVRDCNG
;
A
#
# COMPACT_ATOMS: atom_id res chain seq x y z
N MET A 1 17.01 -30.50 -2.92
CA MET A 1 16.52 -30.36 -4.24
C MET A 1 17.46 -29.57 -5.12
N GLY A 2 17.71 -30.08 -6.29
CA GLY A 2 18.67 -29.48 -7.19
C GLY A 2 18.28 -28.09 -7.64
N THR A 3 16.98 -27.80 -7.72
CA THR A 3 16.54 -26.48 -8.19
C THR A 3 16.97 -25.37 -7.26
N GLU A 4 16.95 -25.58 -5.94
CA GLU A 4 17.38 -24.57 -4.99
C GLU A 4 18.87 -24.28 -5.08
N THR A 5 19.67 -25.32 -5.20
CA THR A 5 21.11 -25.13 -5.29
C THR A 5 21.52 -24.46 -6.60
N ALA A 6 20.70 -24.60 -7.66
CA ALA A 6 20.98 -23.98 -8.94
C ALA A 6 20.62 -22.49 -8.96
N ARG A 7 19.75 -22.04 -8.08
CA ARG A 7 19.27 -20.65 -8.03
C ARG A 7 20.14 -19.86 -7.07
N LYS A 8 20.95 -18.97 -7.61
CA LYS A 8 21.90 -18.20 -6.82
C LYS A 8 21.45 -16.77 -6.54
N VAL A 9 20.44 -16.29 -7.25
CA VAL A 9 19.94 -14.94 -7.07
C VAL A 9 18.87 -14.95 -6.00
N GLU A 10 19.03 -14.10 -5.00
CA GLU A 10 18.05 -13.93 -3.93
C GLU A 10 17.15 -12.76 -4.24
N PHE A 11 15.84 -12.95 -4.17
CA PHE A 11 14.89 -11.84 -4.30
C PHE A 11 14.80 -11.18 -2.94
N LYS A 12 15.06 -9.87 -2.87
CA LYS A 12 15.18 -9.13 -1.61
C LYS A 12 13.86 -8.56 -1.12
N SER A 13 13.10 -7.94 -2.01
CA SER A 13 11.85 -7.30 -1.62
C SER A 13 11.07 -6.96 -2.88
N ILE A 14 9.88 -6.42 -2.67
CA ILE A 14 9.02 -5.95 -3.75
C ILE A 14 8.32 -4.68 -3.29
N ALA A 15 8.07 -3.77 -4.22
CA ALA A 15 7.29 -2.57 -3.96
C ALA A 15 6.21 -2.45 -5.04
N PRO A 16 4.93 -2.39 -4.65
CA PRO A 16 3.89 -2.08 -5.63
C PRO A 16 4.04 -0.63 -6.10
N SER A 17 3.62 -0.37 -7.33
CA SER A 17 3.69 0.95 -7.93
C SER A 17 2.30 1.33 -8.41
N PHE A 18 1.75 2.41 -7.86
CA PHE A 18 0.41 2.89 -8.22
C PHE A 18 0.53 4.17 -9.04
N VAL A 19 -0.35 4.28 -10.04
CA VAL A 19 -0.45 5.49 -10.85
C VAL A 19 -1.53 6.38 -10.23
N VAL A 20 -1.13 7.59 -9.83
CA VAL A 20 -2.02 8.51 -9.12
C VAL A 20 -2.00 9.88 -9.79
N SER A 21 -2.99 10.72 -9.50
CA SER A 21 -3.03 12.05 -10.09
C SER A 21 -2.05 13.02 -9.45
N ASP A 22 -1.78 12.87 -8.15
CA ASP A 22 -0.90 13.79 -7.40
C ASP A 22 -0.05 12.97 -6.43
N VAL A 23 1.24 12.84 -6.75
CA VAL A 23 2.13 12.01 -5.94
C VAL A 23 2.45 12.64 -4.58
N VAL A 24 2.47 13.97 -4.49
CA VAL A 24 2.76 14.65 -3.23
C VAL A 24 1.58 14.49 -2.26
N THR A 25 0.37 14.77 -2.73
CA THR A 25 -0.82 14.60 -1.91
C THR A 25 -0.97 13.17 -1.43
N THR A 26 -0.69 12.20 -2.32
CA THR A 26 -0.76 10.79 -1.98
C THR A 26 0.28 10.42 -0.91
N ALA A 27 1.53 10.83 -1.10
CA ALA A 27 2.58 10.53 -0.15
C ALA A 27 2.28 11.15 1.22
N GLU A 28 1.76 12.36 1.24
CA GLU A 28 1.40 13.03 2.49
C GLU A 28 0.25 12.33 3.20
N TYR A 29 -0.72 11.81 2.45
CA TYR A 29 -1.81 11.02 3.02
C TYR A 29 -1.26 9.76 3.69
N TYR A 30 -0.36 9.06 3.03
CA TYR A 30 0.25 7.86 3.60
C TYR A 30 1.05 8.19 4.86
N ARG A 31 1.74 9.33 4.89
CA ARG A 31 2.46 9.76 6.08
C ARG A 31 1.51 10.13 7.22
N ASP A 32 0.52 10.97 6.93
CA ASP A 32 -0.30 11.59 7.98
C ASP A 32 -1.41 10.68 8.49
N VAL A 33 -1.94 9.80 7.63
CA VAL A 33 -3.08 8.95 7.98
C VAL A 33 -2.65 7.50 8.16
N LEU A 34 -1.82 6.97 7.27
CA LEU A 34 -1.45 5.56 7.30
C LEU A 34 -0.14 5.28 8.03
N GLY A 35 0.54 6.32 8.50
CA GLY A 35 1.72 6.16 9.34
C GLY A 35 2.99 5.78 8.61
N PHE A 36 3.07 6.04 7.32
CA PHE A 36 4.28 5.78 6.55
C PHE A 36 5.24 6.97 6.65
N GLU A 37 6.51 6.72 6.31
CA GLU A 37 7.51 7.76 6.10
C GLU A 37 7.60 8.06 4.61
N ILE A 38 7.80 9.33 4.27
CA ILE A 38 8.09 9.69 2.89
C ILE A 38 9.59 9.46 2.68
N LEU A 39 9.93 8.52 1.78
CA LEU A 39 11.31 8.16 1.52
C LEU A 39 11.96 9.08 0.51
N GLY A 40 11.18 9.62 -0.43
CA GLY A 40 11.71 10.56 -1.40
C GLY A 40 10.76 10.86 -2.53
N TYR A 41 11.14 11.88 -3.29
CA TYR A 41 10.45 12.31 -4.50
C TYR A 41 11.45 12.35 -5.65
N PHE A 42 10.95 12.30 -6.88
CA PHE A 42 11.77 12.51 -8.07
C PHE A 42 11.17 13.62 -8.92
N ALA A 43 12.05 14.49 -9.40
CA ALA A 43 11.76 15.65 -10.25
C ALA A 43 11.12 16.81 -9.48
N ASP A 44 11.11 17.99 -10.12
CA ASP A 44 10.57 19.23 -9.54
C ASP A 44 9.78 19.96 -10.63
N PRO A 45 8.42 19.97 -10.58
CA PRO A 45 7.60 19.35 -9.53
C PRO A 45 7.66 17.82 -9.55
N PRO A 46 7.40 17.17 -8.42
CA PRO A 46 7.56 15.71 -8.35
C PRO A 46 6.60 14.95 -9.25
N VAL A 47 7.12 13.91 -9.91
CA VAL A 47 6.33 12.99 -10.72
C VAL A 47 6.38 11.57 -10.17
N PHE A 48 7.12 11.36 -9.08
CA PHE A 48 7.31 10.06 -8.47
C PHE A 48 7.52 10.25 -6.96
N ALA A 49 6.99 9.34 -6.16
CA ALA A 49 7.16 9.38 -4.72
C ALA A 49 7.28 7.95 -4.17
N MET A 50 8.00 7.82 -3.06
CA MET A 50 8.17 6.55 -2.37
C MET A 50 7.84 6.74 -0.91
N VAL A 51 7.08 5.81 -0.33
CA VAL A 51 6.78 5.80 1.10
C VAL A 51 7.12 4.43 1.67
N GLY A 52 7.43 4.38 2.96
CA GLY A 52 7.77 3.14 3.61
C GLY A 52 7.32 3.10 5.06
N ARG A 53 6.99 1.91 5.54
CA ARG A 53 6.67 1.66 6.94
C ARG A 53 7.16 0.27 7.29
N GLY A 54 8.08 0.17 8.24
CA GLY A 54 8.72 -1.09 8.56
C GLY A 54 9.40 -1.67 7.33
N GLY A 55 9.13 -2.91 7.01
CA GLY A 55 9.68 -3.56 5.82
C GLY A 55 8.85 -3.38 4.56
N VAL A 56 7.85 -2.50 4.59
CA VAL A 56 6.92 -2.31 3.49
C VAL A 56 7.20 -0.99 2.79
N GLU A 57 7.24 -1.02 1.45
CA GLU A 57 7.49 0.16 0.63
C GLU A 57 6.47 0.20 -0.50
N ILE A 58 5.98 1.40 -0.80
CA ILE A 58 5.00 1.63 -1.86
C ILE A 58 5.47 2.83 -2.69
N HIS A 59 5.36 2.72 -4.00
CA HIS A 59 5.76 3.78 -4.93
C HIS A 59 4.54 4.34 -5.64
N PHE A 60 4.63 5.62 -6.01
CA PHE A 60 3.58 6.33 -6.74
C PHE A 60 4.18 7.03 -7.95
N GLY A 61 3.55 6.86 -9.11
CA GLY A 61 3.90 7.59 -10.32
C GLY A 61 2.75 8.49 -10.71
N LYS A 62 3.07 9.68 -11.21
CA LYS A 62 2.05 10.62 -11.65
C LYS A 62 1.46 10.15 -12.97
N ALA A 63 0.13 10.15 -13.06
CA ALA A 63 -0.59 9.77 -14.28
C ALA A 63 -0.39 10.83 -15.36
N ASP A 64 -0.22 10.38 -16.61
CA ASP A 64 -0.15 11.29 -17.74
C ASP A 64 -1.55 11.77 -18.15
N ALA A 65 -2.55 10.94 -17.92
CA ALA A 65 -3.93 11.26 -18.23
C ALA A 65 -4.80 10.87 -17.04
N GLU A 66 -5.50 9.73 -17.12
CA GLU A 66 -6.32 9.26 -16.02
C GLU A 66 -5.51 8.36 -15.09
N PRO A 67 -5.69 8.48 -13.76
CA PRO A 67 -5.04 7.56 -12.83
C PRO A 67 -5.53 6.14 -13.02
N GLN A 68 -4.74 5.19 -12.55
CA GLN A 68 -5.11 3.80 -12.53
C GLN A 68 -6.32 3.59 -11.62
N ARG A 69 -7.28 2.80 -12.06
CA ARG A 69 -8.44 2.46 -11.24
C ARG A 69 -8.10 1.26 -10.34
N SER A 70 -8.62 1.29 -9.12
CA SER A 70 -8.34 0.23 -8.16
C SER A 70 -9.07 -1.07 -8.52
N ASN A 71 -8.58 -2.19 -8.00
CA ASN A 71 -9.24 -3.47 -8.18
C ASN A 71 -10.64 -3.46 -7.56
N LEU A 72 -10.80 -2.77 -6.43
CA LEU A 72 -12.11 -2.65 -5.80
C LEU A 72 -13.10 -1.96 -6.72
N GLU A 73 -12.68 -0.90 -7.39
CA GLU A 73 -13.50 -0.16 -8.35
C GLU A 73 -13.89 -1.02 -9.54
N LEU A 74 -12.90 -1.71 -10.12
CA LEU A 74 -13.09 -2.48 -11.35
C LEU A 74 -13.83 -3.79 -11.12
N ARG A 75 -13.55 -4.46 -9.99
CA ARG A 75 -14.01 -5.82 -9.76
C ARG A 75 -14.95 -5.95 -8.58
N LYS A 76 -15.10 -4.91 -7.78
CA LYS A 76 -15.94 -4.89 -6.58
C LYS A 76 -15.46 -5.82 -5.47
N ILE A 77 -14.33 -6.47 -5.67
CA ILE A 77 -13.70 -7.36 -4.68
C ILE A 77 -12.19 -7.21 -4.84
N SER A 78 -11.45 -7.67 -3.84
CA SER A 78 -9.99 -7.68 -3.89
C SER A 78 -9.38 -6.32 -3.59
N SER A 79 -8.08 -6.29 -3.51
CA SER A 79 -7.30 -5.09 -3.19
C SER A 79 -6.14 -4.96 -4.15
N ASP A 80 -5.48 -3.81 -4.15
CA ASP A 80 -4.32 -3.56 -5.00
C ASP A 80 -3.03 -3.98 -4.33
N ALA A 81 -3.04 -4.07 -2.99
CA ALA A 81 -1.89 -4.53 -2.23
C ALA A 81 -2.37 -5.23 -0.97
N TYR A 82 -1.62 -6.23 -0.54
CA TYR A 82 -1.92 -7.00 0.66
C TYR A 82 -0.67 -6.95 1.55
N ILE A 83 -0.85 -6.43 2.75
CA ILE A 83 0.26 -6.22 3.67
C ILE A 83 0.07 -7.08 4.91
N TRP A 84 1.08 -7.88 5.26
CA TRP A 84 1.06 -8.65 6.49
C TRP A 84 1.58 -7.77 7.63
N VAL A 85 0.83 -7.73 8.73
CA VAL A 85 1.20 -6.93 9.90
C VAL A 85 1.22 -7.82 11.14
N SER A 86 1.93 -7.38 12.17
CA SER A 86 2.06 -8.16 13.39
C SER A 86 0.78 -8.16 14.24
N ASP A 87 0.02 -7.07 14.22
CA ASP A 87 -1.19 -6.94 15.05
C ASP A 87 -2.21 -6.06 14.33
N VAL A 88 -3.19 -6.69 13.71
CA VAL A 88 -4.21 -5.99 12.94
C VAL A 88 -5.17 -5.19 13.84
N PHE A 89 -5.36 -5.63 15.08
CA PHE A 89 -6.27 -4.92 15.99
C PHE A 89 -5.65 -3.61 16.48
N GLU A 90 -4.34 -3.61 16.79
CA GLU A 90 -3.65 -2.38 17.12
C GLU A 90 -3.61 -1.43 15.93
N LEU A 91 -3.39 -1.97 14.74
CA LEU A 91 -3.40 -1.16 13.52
C LEU A 91 -4.78 -0.55 13.28
N PHE A 92 -5.84 -1.32 13.52
CA PHE A 92 -7.20 -0.81 13.39
C PHE A 92 -7.43 0.40 14.30
N ASP A 93 -6.98 0.31 15.56
CA ASP A 93 -7.13 1.42 16.51
C ASP A 93 -6.32 2.63 16.06
N GLU A 94 -5.09 2.41 15.61
CA GLU A 94 -4.23 3.49 15.14
C GLU A 94 -4.84 4.21 13.93
N LEU A 95 -5.28 3.44 12.94
CA LEU A 95 -5.83 4.02 11.71
C LEU A 95 -7.17 4.69 11.95
N THR A 96 -7.99 4.15 12.84
CA THR A 96 -9.26 4.78 13.21
C THR A 96 -9.00 6.15 13.85
N ALA A 97 -8.03 6.23 14.75
CA ALA A 97 -7.68 7.49 15.39
C ALA A 97 -7.14 8.51 14.40
N ALA A 98 -6.46 8.05 13.35
CA ALA A 98 -5.90 8.93 12.32
C ALA A 98 -6.91 9.33 11.25
N GLY A 99 -8.12 8.78 11.29
CA GLY A 99 -9.17 9.11 10.34
C GLY A 99 -9.08 8.37 9.01
N ALA A 100 -8.47 7.20 8.99
CA ALA A 100 -8.38 6.39 7.77
C ALA A 100 -9.76 5.91 7.32
N ASP A 101 -9.89 5.69 6.02
CA ASP A 101 -11.13 5.18 5.43
C ASP A 101 -11.11 3.66 5.51
N ILE A 102 -11.67 3.13 6.59
CA ILE A 102 -11.74 1.68 6.82
C ILE A 102 -13.01 1.15 6.20
N ILE A 103 -12.86 0.29 5.19
CA ILE A 103 -13.99 -0.27 4.46
C ILE A 103 -14.62 -1.42 5.21
N ALA A 104 -13.80 -2.30 5.79
CA ALA A 104 -14.27 -3.51 6.46
C ALA A 104 -13.22 -4.03 7.44
N GLY A 105 -13.70 -4.74 8.45
CA GLY A 105 -12.86 -5.48 9.37
C GLY A 105 -12.59 -4.75 10.67
N PRO A 106 -11.83 -5.39 11.56
CA PRO A 106 -11.13 -6.67 11.39
C PRO A 106 -12.10 -7.85 11.22
N ILE A 107 -11.86 -8.67 10.21
CA ILE A 107 -12.71 -9.81 9.87
C ILE A 107 -11.86 -11.07 9.75
N ARG A 108 -12.28 -12.15 10.41
CA ARG A 108 -11.61 -13.43 10.25
C ARG A 108 -12.09 -14.09 8.95
N ARG A 109 -11.15 -14.43 8.10
CA ARG A 109 -11.45 -15.10 6.83
C ARG A 109 -11.35 -16.62 6.98
N ILE A 110 -11.92 -17.34 6.01
CA ILE A 110 -11.94 -18.81 6.03
C ILE A 110 -10.54 -19.41 5.92
N TYR A 111 -9.56 -18.66 5.36
CA TYR A 111 -8.19 -19.11 5.27
C TYR A 111 -7.37 -18.74 6.52
N ASN A 112 -8.05 -18.52 7.63
CA ASN A 112 -7.48 -18.35 8.96
C ASN A 112 -6.59 -17.10 9.08
N CYS A 113 -6.98 -16.03 8.40
CA CYS A 113 -6.36 -14.71 8.55
C CYS A 113 -7.40 -13.73 9.05
N ILE A 114 -6.95 -12.74 9.83
CA ILE A 114 -7.81 -11.62 10.24
C ILE A 114 -7.40 -10.43 9.38
N GLU A 115 -8.36 -9.88 8.63
CA GLU A 115 -8.09 -8.85 7.64
C GLU A 115 -8.78 -7.54 7.98
N LEU A 116 -8.10 -6.46 7.63
CA LEU A 116 -8.62 -5.10 7.68
C LEU A 116 -8.51 -4.53 6.27
N GLU A 117 -9.61 -3.97 5.75
CA GLU A 117 -9.62 -3.38 4.41
C GLU A 117 -9.68 -1.88 4.54
N VAL A 118 -8.70 -1.21 3.94
CA VAL A 118 -8.53 0.24 4.03
C VAL A 118 -8.44 0.81 2.63
N ARG A 119 -9.07 1.95 2.42
CA ARG A 119 -9.00 2.68 1.15
C ARG A 119 -8.17 3.93 1.36
N ASP A 120 -7.26 4.22 0.42
CA ASP A 120 -6.48 5.44 0.51
C ASP A 120 -7.21 6.62 -0.15
N CYS A 121 -6.52 7.76 -0.29
CA CYS A 121 -7.12 8.97 -0.83
C CYS A 121 -7.46 8.89 -2.32
N ASN A 122 -7.02 7.83 -2.99
CA ASN A 122 -7.28 7.63 -4.42
C ASN A 122 -8.35 6.56 -4.69
N GLY A 123 -8.84 5.89 -3.65
CA GLY A 123 -9.90 4.87 -3.80
C GLY A 123 -9.44 3.40 -3.77
#